data_aa9eeed0fbb7cbde6d631632978d0acd
#
_entry.id   aa9eeed0fbb7cbde6d631632978d0acd
#
_cell.length_a   1.000
_cell.length_b   1.000
_cell.length_c   1.000
_cell.angle_alpha   90.00
_cell.angle_beta   90.00
_cell.angle_gamma   90.00
#
_symmetry.space_group_name_H-M   'P 1'
#
loop_
_entity.id
_entity.type
_entity.pdbx_description
1 polymer ?
#
loop_
_entity_poly.entity_id
_entity_poly.type
_entity_poly.pdbx_seq_one_letter_code
_entity_poly.pdbx_strand_id
1 'polypeptide(L)'
;MTGPGFIKEYTNAIRKFTIHDDGITIKIKHLPEIYDRTNLHRRDYNVAAQIMPNGKEGLTAFSGVFQETIDLPFLTCVNIDSSGHEIQQGFNQYYNHYHCAHIPIYSADENEMHTLFFGGIAQYFDENGVLVKDDNVPFVNTIARVTRQNDGSMAEYKLPVTMPALLGAGSEFIPKPNIPMYENGVLKLDEITQDTTMIGYIYGGISSSAPNIFFINTGTQSSASSQVFKVHLIKNKRTSIHDVNIQSQNGLGMLIFPNPSNDQLTIKFDLQSKAEVRL
;
A
#
# COMPACT_ATOMS: atom_id res chain seq x y z
N MET A 1 -25.72 21.14 7.14
CA MET A 1 -26.75 20.10 6.98
C MET A 1 -26.25 18.86 7.69
N THR A 2 -26.86 18.53 8.80
CA THR A 2 -26.62 17.23 9.47
C THR A 2 -27.32 16.18 8.60
N GLY A 3 -26.58 15.36 7.88
CA GLY A 3 -27.13 14.20 7.20
C GLY A 3 -27.84 13.28 8.22
N PRO A 4 -28.68 12.34 7.75
CA PRO A 4 -29.35 11.42 8.65
C PRO A 4 -28.31 10.67 9.45
N GLY A 5 -28.40 10.76 10.79
CA GLY A 5 -27.54 9.98 11.68
C GLY A 5 -27.77 8.49 11.39
N PHE A 6 -26.72 7.75 11.09
CA PHE A 6 -26.75 6.30 10.99
C PHE A 6 -25.71 5.70 11.91
N ILE A 7 -26.04 4.57 12.47
CA ILE A 7 -25.12 3.77 13.28
C ILE A 7 -24.39 2.82 12.32
N LYS A 8 -23.06 2.89 12.34
CA LYS A 8 -22.22 1.94 11.59
C LYS A 8 -22.01 0.70 12.43
N GLU A 9 -22.33 -0.46 11.87
CA GLU A 9 -22.01 -1.75 12.45
C GLU A 9 -20.83 -2.37 11.70
N TYR A 10 -19.82 -2.76 12.46
CA TYR A 10 -18.66 -3.47 11.91
C TYR A 10 -18.91 -4.97 11.97
N THR A 11 -18.57 -5.66 10.90
CA THR A 11 -18.72 -7.12 10.87
C THR A 11 -17.71 -7.84 11.74
N ASN A 12 -16.55 -7.22 11.99
CA ASN A 12 -15.44 -7.77 12.80
C ASN A 12 -15.02 -9.16 12.35
N ALA A 13 -15.17 -9.46 11.07
CA ALA A 13 -15.01 -10.82 10.57
C ALA A 13 -14.45 -10.84 9.14
N ILE A 14 -13.74 -11.93 8.84
CA ILE A 14 -13.43 -12.34 7.48
C ILE A 14 -14.58 -13.23 7.01
N ARG A 15 -15.30 -12.77 5.98
CA ARG A 15 -16.39 -13.51 5.36
C ARG A 15 -15.89 -14.28 4.16
N LYS A 16 -16.04 -15.59 4.19
CA LYS A 16 -15.67 -16.51 3.11
C LYS A 16 -16.91 -16.99 2.36
N PHE A 17 -16.81 -17.09 1.07
CA PHE A 17 -17.86 -17.62 0.23
C PHE A 17 -17.32 -18.21 -1.06
N THR A 18 -18.11 -19.07 -1.69
CA THR A 18 -17.84 -19.52 -3.05
C THR A 18 -18.91 -18.99 -3.99
N ILE A 19 -18.49 -18.66 -5.20
CA ILE A 19 -19.41 -18.25 -6.28
C ILE A 19 -19.45 -19.36 -7.31
N HIS A 20 -20.64 -19.77 -7.70
CA HIS A 20 -20.86 -20.59 -8.86
C HIS A 20 -21.67 -19.79 -9.88
N ASP A 21 -21.08 -19.58 -11.04
CA ASP A 21 -21.67 -18.87 -12.16
C ASP A 21 -21.76 -19.83 -13.35
N ASP A 22 -22.97 -20.10 -13.82
CA ASP A 22 -23.22 -20.97 -14.98
C ASP A 22 -23.54 -20.17 -16.26
N GLY A 23 -23.30 -18.84 -16.22
CA GLY A 23 -23.60 -17.89 -17.31
C GLY A 23 -25.08 -17.46 -17.37
N ILE A 24 -25.94 -18.03 -16.53
CA ILE A 24 -27.37 -17.70 -16.43
C ILE A 24 -27.73 -17.29 -15.01
N THR A 25 -27.23 -18.01 -14.04
CA THR A 25 -27.50 -17.79 -12.60
C THR A 25 -26.20 -17.77 -11.80
N ILE A 26 -26.14 -16.84 -10.84
CA ILE A 26 -25.05 -16.76 -9.86
C ILE A 26 -25.56 -17.32 -8.54
N LYS A 27 -24.87 -18.34 -8.01
CA LYS A 27 -25.15 -18.93 -6.69
C LYS A 27 -23.98 -18.63 -5.75
N ILE A 28 -24.30 -18.04 -4.61
CA ILE A 28 -23.33 -17.75 -3.55
C ILE A 28 -23.56 -18.72 -2.40
N LYS A 29 -22.50 -19.43 -2.00
CA LYS A 29 -22.51 -20.27 -0.81
C LYS A 29 -21.58 -19.65 0.23
N HIS A 30 -22.15 -19.18 1.34
CA HIS A 30 -21.37 -18.70 2.49
C HIS A 30 -20.69 -19.87 3.20
N LEU A 31 -19.45 -19.65 3.59
CA LEU A 31 -18.64 -20.54 4.39
C LEU A 31 -18.54 -19.99 5.82
N PRO A 32 -18.10 -20.78 6.80
CA PRO A 32 -17.90 -20.26 8.16
C PRO A 32 -17.00 -19.03 8.17
N GLU A 33 -17.48 -17.96 8.80
CA GLU A 33 -16.71 -16.73 8.97
C GLU A 33 -15.67 -16.88 10.08
N ILE A 34 -14.64 -16.04 10.03
CA ILE A 34 -13.63 -15.93 11.08
C ILE A 34 -13.88 -14.60 11.80
N TYR A 35 -14.25 -14.66 13.06
CA TYR A 35 -14.57 -13.49 13.88
C TYR A 35 -13.41 -13.12 14.78
N ASP A 36 -12.99 -11.85 14.73
CA ASP A 36 -11.97 -11.27 15.61
C ASP A 36 -12.26 -9.77 15.79
N ARG A 37 -12.96 -9.44 16.87
CA ARG A 37 -13.39 -8.07 17.13
C ARG A 37 -12.21 -7.11 17.30
N THR A 38 -11.15 -7.55 17.93
CA THR A 38 -9.99 -6.70 18.24
C THR A 38 -9.21 -6.34 16.98
N ASN A 39 -9.01 -7.30 16.09
CA ASN A 39 -8.10 -7.13 14.94
C ASN A 39 -8.81 -6.90 13.61
N LEU A 40 -10.10 -7.25 13.51
CA LEU A 40 -10.89 -7.08 12.30
C LEU A 40 -11.93 -5.95 12.40
N HIS A 41 -11.91 -5.16 13.50
CA HIS A 41 -12.72 -3.95 13.67
C HIS A 41 -12.05 -2.78 12.92
N ARG A 42 -11.92 -2.92 11.60
CA ARG A 42 -11.23 -1.92 10.77
C ARG A 42 -11.96 -1.67 9.46
N ARG A 43 -11.83 -0.47 8.94
CA ARG A 43 -12.29 -0.08 7.61
C ARG A 43 -11.24 0.78 6.91
N ASP A 44 -11.48 1.11 5.66
CA ASP A 44 -10.63 1.97 4.83
C ASP A 44 -9.15 1.48 4.82
N TYR A 45 -8.95 0.17 4.88
CA TYR A 45 -7.65 -0.49 4.89
C TYR A 45 -7.23 -0.93 3.48
N ASN A 46 -5.94 -1.21 3.31
CA ASN A 46 -5.41 -1.80 2.09
C ASN A 46 -5.33 -3.33 2.26
N VAL A 47 -6.00 -4.09 1.38
CA VAL A 47 -5.81 -5.55 1.31
C VAL A 47 -5.02 -5.86 0.06
N ALA A 48 -3.80 -6.33 0.23
CA ALA A 48 -2.93 -6.71 -0.86
C ALA A 48 -2.74 -8.22 -0.93
N ALA A 49 -2.78 -8.76 -2.15
CA ALA A 49 -2.34 -10.11 -2.41
C ALA A 49 -0.86 -10.28 -2.04
N GLN A 50 -0.51 -11.44 -1.53
CA GLN A 50 0.83 -11.74 -1.05
C GLN A 50 1.27 -13.13 -1.52
N ILE A 51 2.58 -13.29 -1.68
CA ILE A 51 3.23 -14.60 -1.63
C ILE A 51 3.89 -14.69 -0.25
N MET A 52 3.49 -15.68 0.53
CA MET A 52 3.99 -15.87 1.89
C MET A 52 5.38 -16.53 1.87
N PRO A 53 6.18 -16.48 2.96
CA PRO A 53 7.52 -17.08 2.98
C PRO A 53 7.58 -18.56 2.63
N ASN A 54 6.48 -19.28 2.85
CA ASN A 54 6.33 -20.69 2.48
C ASN A 54 5.94 -20.91 0.99
N GLY A 55 5.93 -19.83 0.18
CA GLY A 55 5.56 -19.85 -1.24
C GLY A 55 4.06 -19.92 -1.51
N LYS A 56 3.21 -19.96 -0.49
CA LYS A 56 1.75 -19.97 -0.67
C LYS A 56 1.18 -18.58 -0.87
N GLU A 57 0.11 -18.51 -1.62
CA GLU A 57 -0.66 -17.30 -1.76
C GLU A 57 -1.45 -16.97 -0.48
N GLY A 58 -1.57 -15.68 -0.21
CA GLY A 58 -2.34 -15.15 0.91
C GLY A 58 -2.72 -13.71 0.67
N LEU A 59 -3.28 -13.09 1.68
CA LEU A 59 -3.61 -11.67 1.72
C LEU A 59 -2.99 -11.05 2.97
N THR A 60 -2.68 -9.77 2.90
CA THR A 60 -2.39 -8.98 4.11
C THR A 60 -3.28 -7.75 4.13
N ALA A 61 -4.05 -7.59 5.19
CA ALA A 61 -4.75 -6.36 5.50
C ALA A 61 -3.77 -5.43 6.23
N PHE A 62 -3.35 -4.40 5.52
CA PHE A 62 -2.43 -3.38 6.01
C PHE A 62 -3.21 -2.26 6.68
N SER A 63 -2.83 -1.92 7.92
CA SER A 63 -3.41 -0.83 8.69
C SER A 63 -4.96 -0.80 8.68
N GLY A 64 -5.57 0.29 8.25
CA GLY A 64 -6.98 0.59 8.38
C GLY A 64 -7.26 1.40 9.65
N VAL A 65 -8.48 1.86 9.80
CA VAL A 65 -8.82 2.85 10.82
C VAL A 65 -10.02 2.46 11.65
N PHE A 66 -10.21 3.22 12.74
CA PHE A 66 -11.27 3.08 13.73
C PHE A 66 -11.14 1.78 14.53
N GLN A 67 -10.15 1.75 15.40
CA GLN A 67 -10.00 0.70 16.40
C GLN A 67 -11.25 0.67 17.30
N GLU A 68 -11.51 -0.46 17.94
CA GLU A 68 -12.72 -0.67 18.74
C GLU A 68 -12.94 0.38 19.85
N THR A 69 -11.85 0.85 20.46
CA THR A 69 -11.90 1.73 21.64
C THR A 69 -11.44 3.16 21.37
N ILE A 70 -10.86 3.41 20.20
CA ILE A 70 -10.33 4.71 19.82
C ILE A 70 -10.39 4.90 18.28
N ASP A 71 -10.79 6.09 17.85
CA ASP A 71 -10.91 6.44 16.43
C ASP A 71 -9.54 6.71 15.77
N LEU A 72 -8.59 5.79 15.93
CA LEU A 72 -7.25 5.88 15.36
C LEU A 72 -6.94 4.72 14.42
N PRO A 73 -5.94 4.87 13.54
CA PRO A 73 -5.48 3.80 12.67
C PRO A 73 -4.87 2.62 13.43
N PHE A 74 -4.99 1.43 12.85
CA PHE A 74 -4.20 0.28 13.27
C PHE A 74 -2.77 0.42 12.76
N LEU A 75 -1.80 0.16 13.62
CA LEU A 75 -0.40 0.02 13.21
C LEU A 75 -0.05 -1.42 12.82
N THR A 76 -0.92 -2.36 13.17
CA THR A 76 -0.73 -3.79 12.92
C THR A 76 -1.28 -4.21 11.56
N CYS A 77 -0.65 -5.23 10.96
CA CYS A 77 -1.16 -5.92 9.78
C CYS A 77 -1.75 -7.27 10.17
N VAL A 78 -2.72 -7.74 9.37
CA VAL A 78 -3.37 -9.04 9.52
C VAL A 78 -3.04 -9.88 8.29
N ASN A 79 -2.31 -10.96 8.48
CA ASN A 79 -2.07 -11.95 7.44
C ASN A 79 -3.26 -12.91 7.38
N ILE A 80 -3.71 -13.25 6.18
CA ILE A 80 -4.90 -14.07 5.92
C ILE A 80 -4.53 -15.11 4.88
N ASP A 81 -4.81 -16.37 5.19
CA ASP A 81 -4.65 -17.47 4.25
C ASP A 81 -5.85 -18.44 4.32
N SER A 82 -5.73 -19.60 3.68
CA SER A 82 -6.79 -20.62 3.69
C SER A 82 -7.04 -21.22 5.08
N SER A 83 -6.07 -21.16 5.98
CA SER A 83 -6.17 -21.71 7.34
C SER A 83 -6.81 -20.75 8.34
N GLY A 84 -6.72 -19.43 8.09
CA GLY A 84 -7.26 -18.43 8.98
C GLY A 84 -6.63 -17.05 8.84
N HIS A 85 -6.40 -16.40 9.98
CA HIS A 85 -5.70 -15.12 10.04
C HIS A 85 -4.78 -15.09 11.25
N GLU A 86 -3.75 -14.27 11.15
CA GLU A 86 -2.83 -13.97 12.25
C GLU A 86 -2.36 -12.52 12.20
N ILE A 87 -2.02 -11.96 13.34
CA ILE A 87 -1.44 -10.63 13.45
C ILE A 87 0.06 -10.73 13.20
N GLN A 88 0.55 -9.90 12.30
CA GLN A 88 1.99 -9.79 12.08
C GLN A 88 2.69 -9.29 13.35
N GLN A 89 3.48 -10.15 13.96
CA GLN A 89 4.25 -9.83 15.16
C GLN A 89 5.52 -9.04 14.82
N GLY A 90 5.95 -8.17 15.76
CA GLY A 90 7.21 -7.44 15.64
C GLY A 90 7.23 -6.37 14.55
N PHE A 91 6.08 -5.96 14.02
CA PHE A 91 5.96 -4.98 12.95
C PHE A 91 4.87 -3.96 13.25
N ASN A 92 5.17 -2.69 12.97
CA ASN A 92 4.21 -1.59 12.94
C ASN A 92 4.33 -0.85 11.61
N GLN A 93 3.19 -0.59 10.98
CA GLN A 93 3.09 0.28 9.81
C GLN A 93 2.80 1.71 10.27
N TYR A 94 3.65 2.65 9.91
CA TYR A 94 3.52 4.06 10.29
C TYR A 94 2.93 4.93 9.19
N TYR A 95 3.04 4.52 7.92
CA TYR A 95 2.60 5.30 6.77
C TYR A 95 1.40 4.66 6.06
N ASN A 96 0.65 5.48 5.33
CA ASN A 96 -0.41 5.04 4.39
C ASN A 96 -1.50 4.18 5.05
N HIS A 97 -2.12 4.70 6.12
CA HIS A 97 -3.07 3.95 6.94
C HIS A 97 -4.45 3.75 6.30
N TYR A 98 -4.89 4.70 5.45
CA TYR A 98 -6.14 4.58 4.72
C TYR A 98 -5.92 3.94 3.35
N HIS A 99 -7.02 3.45 2.77
CA HIS A 99 -7.02 2.91 1.42
C HIS A 99 -6.38 3.89 0.42
N CYS A 100 -5.38 3.41 -0.29
CA CYS A 100 -4.69 4.12 -1.37
C CYS A 100 -4.21 3.12 -2.42
N ALA A 101 -3.76 3.62 -3.56
CA ALA A 101 -3.10 2.77 -4.56
C ALA A 101 -1.95 2.01 -3.90
N HIS A 102 -1.89 0.70 -4.13
CA HIS A 102 -0.81 -0.15 -3.65
C HIS A 102 -0.40 -1.18 -4.70
N ILE A 103 0.86 -1.58 -4.66
CA ILE A 103 1.44 -2.48 -5.66
C ILE A 103 2.15 -3.62 -4.95
N PRO A 104 1.61 -4.84 -5.02
CA PRO A 104 2.29 -6.03 -4.53
C PRO A 104 3.30 -6.54 -5.56
N ILE A 105 4.54 -6.76 -5.14
CA ILE A 105 5.65 -7.21 -5.98
C ILE A 105 6.44 -8.28 -5.23
N TYR A 106 6.72 -9.40 -5.87
CA TYR A 106 7.46 -10.50 -5.27
C TYR A 106 8.71 -10.83 -6.05
N SER A 107 9.83 -10.99 -5.33
CA SER A 107 11.06 -11.60 -5.81
C SER A 107 11.11 -13.05 -5.38
N ALA A 108 11.04 -13.96 -6.34
CA ALA A 108 11.18 -15.40 -6.08
C ALA A 108 12.63 -15.77 -5.76
N ASP A 109 13.59 -15.06 -6.35
CA ASP A 109 15.03 -15.30 -6.15
C ASP A 109 15.45 -15.00 -4.70
N GLU A 110 14.90 -13.95 -4.09
CA GLU A 110 15.20 -13.53 -2.72
C GLU A 110 14.15 -14.04 -1.71
N ASN A 111 13.01 -14.55 -2.19
CA ASN A 111 11.83 -14.87 -1.39
C ASN A 111 11.38 -13.66 -0.54
N GLU A 112 11.32 -12.49 -1.18
CA GLU A 112 10.91 -11.23 -0.56
C GLU A 112 9.61 -10.71 -1.19
N MET A 113 8.67 -10.32 -0.33
CA MET A 113 7.40 -9.72 -0.74
C MET A 113 7.37 -8.24 -0.42
N HIS A 114 7.24 -7.41 -1.44
CA HIS A 114 7.17 -5.96 -1.30
C HIS A 114 5.74 -5.47 -1.59
N THR A 115 5.25 -4.56 -0.77
CA THR A 115 4.00 -3.85 -1.05
C THR A 115 4.27 -2.34 -0.95
N LEU A 116 4.06 -1.63 -2.05
CA LEU A 116 4.23 -0.18 -2.12
C LEU A 116 2.88 0.50 -1.93
N PHE A 117 2.88 1.65 -1.26
CA PHE A 117 1.70 2.46 -0.97
C PHE A 117 1.96 3.91 -1.39
N PHE A 118 0.94 4.58 -1.95
CA PHE A 118 1.10 5.86 -2.60
C PHE A 118 0.18 6.93 -2.01
N GLY A 119 0.74 7.79 -1.16
CA GLY A 119 0.01 8.90 -0.52
C GLY A 119 -1.07 8.42 0.44
N GLY A 120 -2.23 9.06 0.40
CA GLY A 120 -3.36 8.70 1.23
C GLY A 120 -3.45 9.51 2.51
N ILE A 121 -3.77 8.84 3.61
CA ILE A 121 -4.00 9.43 4.93
C ILE A 121 -3.23 8.60 5.95
N ALA A 122 -2.52 9.25 6.87
CA ALA A 122 -1.71 8.55 7.86
C ALA A 122 -1.63 9.31 9.18
N GLN A 123 -1.50 8.58 10.29
CA GLN A 123 -1.27 9.16 11.61
C GLN A 123 0.17 9.64 11.78
N TYR A 124 1.10 9.06 11.01
CA TYR A 124 2.52 9.39 11.06
C TYR A 124 2.99 9.87 9.69
N PHE A 125 3.82 10.89 9.71
CA PHE A 125 4.44 11.44 8.51
C PHE A 125 5.85 11.93 8.82
N ASP A 126 6.63 12.10 7.76
CA ASP A 126 7.97 12.65 7.89
C ASP A 126 7.93 14.17 7.78
N GLU A 127 8.48 14.85 8.76
CA GLU A 127 8.72 16.28 8.72
C GLU A 127 10.21 16.54 8.89
N ASN A 128 10.87 16.90 7.78
CA ASN A 128 12.31 17.18 7.73
C ASN A 128 13.20 16.04 8.26
N GLY A 129 12.84 14.79 7.97
CA GLY A 129 13.59 13.61 8.41
C GLY A 129 13.20 13.10 9.80
N VAL A 130 12.21 13.69 10.44
CA VAL A 130 11.68 13.27 11.73
C VAL A 130 10.30 12.68 11.56
N LEU A 131 10.07 11.50 12.14
CA LEU A 131 8.74 10.89 12.18
C LEU A 131 7.87 11.64 13.18
N VAL A 132 6.84 12.32 12.68
CA VAL A 132 5.87 13.09 13.46
C VAL A 132 4.57 12.31 13.56
N LYS A 133 3.95 12.33 14.74
CA LYS A 133 2.63 11.77 15.00
C LYS A 133 1.59 12.88 15.05
N ASP A 134 0.48 12.71 14.31
CA ASP A 134 -0.71 13.58 14.42
C ASP A 134 -1.98 12.72 14.53
N ASP A 135 -2.62 12.78 15.68
CA ASP A 135 -3.85 12.02 15.96
C ASP A 135 -5.07 12.56 15.18
N ASN A 136 -4.95 13.69 14.48
CA ASN A 136 -5.95 14.15 13.51
C ASN A 136 -5.86 13.38 12.17
N VAL A 137 -4.87 12.52 12.03
CA VAL A 137 -4.71 11.60 10.91
C VAL A 137 -4.79 12.33 9.55
N PRO A 138 -3.78 13.15 9.22
CA PRO A 138 -3.80 14.04 8.07
C PRO A 138 -3.68 13.33 6.73
N PHE A 139 -4.07 14.01 5.65
CA PHE A 139 -3.64 13.64 4.30
C PHE A 139 -2.13 13.79 4.19
N VAL A 140 -1.51 12.81 3.56
CA VAL A 140 -0.04 12.75 3.36
C VAL A 140 0.29 12.51 1.89
N ASN A 141 1.52 12.88 1.54
CA ASN A 141 2.07 12.62 0.22
C ASN A 141 3.16 11.51 0.26
N THR A 142 3.32 10.84 1.38
CA THR A 142 4.32 9.80 1.59
C THR A 142 4.10 8.64 0.63
N ILE A 143 5.20 8.17 0.05
CA ILE A 143 5.23 6.87 -0.63
C ILE A 143 6.08 5.96 0.24
N ALA A 144 5.51 4.82 0.63
CA ALA A 144 6.17 3.84 1.48
C ALA A 144 6.17 2.45 0.86
N ARG A 145 7.10 1.62 1.31
CA ARG A 145 7.19 0.21 0.98
C ARG A 145 7.22 -0.60 2.25
N VAL A 146 6.39 -1.61 2.34
CA VAL A 146 6.52 -2.68 3.33
C VAL A 146 7.15 -3.88 2.65
N THR A 147 8.21 -4.41 3.24
CA THR A 147 8.88 -5.64 2.77
C THR A 147 8.72 -6.73 3.82
N ARG A 148 8.25 -7.89 3.39
CA ARG A 148 8.31 -9.13 4.15
C ARG A 148 9.50 -9.93 3.67
N GLN A 149 10.40 -10.28 4.59
CA GLN A 149 11.59 -11.06 4.35
C GLN A 149 11.27 -12.56 4.26
N ASN A 150 12.24 -13.34 3.81
CA ASN A 150 12.12 -14.80 3.72
C ASN A 150 11.90 -15.52 5.06
N ASP A 151 12.27 -14.90 6.18
CA ASP A 151 12.01 -15.38 7.53
C ASP A 151 10.64 -14.96 8.09
N GLY A 152 9.85 -14.19 7.30
CA GLY A 152 8.55 -13.67 7.67
C GLY A 152 8.57 -12.36 8.44
N SER A 153 9.72 -11.85 8.83
CA SER A 153 9.84 -10.52 9.43
C SER A 153 9.44 -9.44 8.43
N MET A 154 8.95 -8.30 8.93
CA MET A 154 8.52 -7.19 8.10
C MET A 154 9.21 -5.89 8.51
N ALA A 155 9.45 -5.04 7.53
CA ALA A 155 9.95 -3.68 7.75
C ALA A 155 9.28 -2.69 6.79
N GLU A 156 9.09 -1.44 7.25
CA GLU A 156 8.55 -0.34 6.45
C GLU A 156 9.65 0.66 6.12
N TYR A 157 9.65 1.13 4.88
CA TYR A 157 10.61 2.08 4.34
C TYR A 157 9.86 3.25 3.70
N LYS A 158 10.10 4.46 4.18
CA LYS A 158 9.71 5.66 3.44
C LYS A 158 10.61 5.81 2.21
N LEU A 159 10.01 6.03 1.06
CA LEU A 159 10.77 6.29 -0.15
C LEU A 159 11.25 7.75 -0.22
N PRO A 160 12.38 8.03 -0.89
CA PRO A 160 12.94 9.38 -0.99
C PRO A 160 12.07 10.34 -1.82
N VAL A 161 11.08 9.81 -2.49
CA VAL A 161 10.14 10.55 -3.34
C VAL A 161 8.74 10.49 -2.75
N THR A 162 7.94 11.50 -3.05
CA THR A 162 6.58 11.65 -2.54
C THR A 162 5.60 11.84 -3.69
N MET A 163 4.33 11.69 -3.43
CA MET A 163 3.30 12.21 -4.33
C MET A 163 3.47 13.73 -4.48
N PRO A 164 3.11 14.31 -5.64
CA PRO A 164 3.37 15.73 -5.91
C PRO A 164 2.49 16.68 -5.07
N ALA A 165 1.46 16.16 -4.44
CA ALA A 165 0.54 16.88 -3.55
C ALA A 165 -0.07 15.87 -2.56
N LEU A 166 -1.03 16.31 -1.74
CA LEU A 166 -1.79 15.47 -0.83
C LEU A 166 -2.82 14.65 -1.63
N LEU A 167 -2.35 13.58 -2.24
CA LEU A 167 -3.06 12.70 -3.18
C LEU A 167 -3.02 11.26 -2.68
N GLY A 168 -3.81 10.41 -3.32
CA GLY A 168 -3.71 8.97 -3.16
C GLY A 168 -4.81 8.34 -2.31
N ALA A 169 -5.44 9.06 -1.38
CA ALA A 169 -6.57 8.47 -0.64
C ALA A 169 -7.68 8.05 -1.59
N GLY A 170 -8.07 6.77 -1.58
CA GLY A 170 -9.07 6.20 -2.46
C GLY A 170 -8.63 6.05 -3.93
N SER A 171 -7.33 6.16 -4.23
CA SER A 171 -6.80 5.87 -5.57
C SER A 171 -6.53 4.38 -5.75
N GLU A 172 -6.45 3.94 -7.01
CA GLU A 172 -6.22 2.56 -7.39
C GLU A 172 -5.00 2.43 -8.31
N PHE A 173 -4.31 1.30 -8.22
CA PHE A 173 -3.28 0.91 -9.17
C PHE A 173 -3.88 0.01 -10.26
N ILE A 174 -3.64 0.37 -11.51
CA ILE A 174 -4.05 -0.37 -12.68
C ILE A 174 -2.79 -0.90 -13.37
N PRO A 175 -2.53 -2.21 -13.35
CA PRO A 175 -1.34 -2.77 -13.97
C PRO A 175 -1.37 -2.59 -15.50
N LYS A 176 -0.20 -2.41 -16.08
CA LYS A 176 -0.05 -2.40 -17.53
C LYS A 176 -0.40 -3.78 -18.12
N PRO A 177 -1.12 -3.87 -19.24
CA PRO A 177 -1.36 -5.14 -19.91
C PRO A 177 -0.04 -5.89 -20.19
N ASN A 178 -0.06 -7.21 -19.98
CA ASN A 178 1.05 -8.12 -20.22
C ASN A 178 2.31 -7.88 -19.35
N ILE A 179 2.19 -7.15 -18.24
CA ILE A 179 3.25 -7.15 -17.23
C ILE A 179 3.29 -8.51 -16.53
N PRO A 180 4.46 -9.10 -16.26
CA PRO A 180 4.55 -10.40 -15.56
C PRO A 180 3.89 -10.33 -14.19
N MET A 181 2.86 -11.17 -13.98
CA MET A 181 2.11 -11.25 -12.72
C MET A 181 1.73 -12.70 -12.40
N TYR A 182 1.56 -12.98 -11.11
CA TYR A 182 0.87 -14.17 -10.63
C TYR A 182 -0.64 -14.03 -10.85
N GLU A 183 -1.38 -15.12 -10.79
CA GLU A 183 -2.85 -15.11 -10.96
C GLU A 183 -3.57 -14.24 -9.92
N ASN A 184 -2.98 -14.12 -8.71
CA ASN A 184 -3.51 -13.28 -7.64
C ASN A 184 -3.17 -11.78 -7.78
N GLY A 185 -2.52 -11.36 -8.86
CA GLY A 185 -2.21 -9.95 -9.13
C GLY A 185 -0.87 -9.45 -8.56
N VAL A 186 -0.07 -10.31 -7.95
CA VAL A 186 1.29 -9.95 -7.49
C VAL A 186 2.23 -9.86 -8.70
N LEU A 187 2.96 -8.76 -8.84
CA LEU A 187 3.95 -8.60 -9.90
C LEU A 187 5.15 -9.52 -9.66
N LYS A 188 5.66 -10.13 -10.72
CA LYS A 188 6.85 -10.98 -10.70
C LYS A 188 8.10 -10.16 -10.96
N LEU A 189 8.80 -9.77 -9.90
CA LEU A 189 9.98 -8.88 -10.02
C LEU A 189 11.04 -9.45 -10.93
N ASP A 190 11.35 -10.74 -10.81
CA ASP A 190 12.48 -11.38 -11.47
C ASP A 190 12.22 -11.59 -12.98
N GLU A 191 10.96 -11.65 -13.40
CA GLU A 191 10.57 -11.71 -14.81
C GLU A 191 10.58 -10.34 -15.51
N ILE A 192 10.71 -9.22 -14.77
CA ILE A 192 10.88 -7.89 -15.34
C ILE A 192 12.36 -7.70 -15.66
N THR A 193 12.76 -7.87 -16.91
CA THR A 193 14.17 -7.94 -17.30
C THR A 193 14.80 -6.59 -17.65
N GLN A 194 13.99 -5.57 -17.98
CA GLN A 194 14.47 -4.25 -18.36
C GLN A 194 14.87 -3.43 -17.13
N ASP A 195 15.89 -2.59 -17.27
CA ASP A 195 16.36 -1.68 -16.19
C ASP A 195 15.29 -0.68 -15.76
N THR A 196 14.45 -0.25 -16.70
CA THR A 196 13.30 0.61 -16.43
C THR A 196 12.09 0.07 -17.14
N THR A 197 11.05 -0.25 -16.40
CA THR A 197 9.81 -0.82 -16.95
C THR A 197 8.60 -0.06 -16.42
N MET A 198 7.76 0.41 -17.34
CA MET A 198 6.45 0.92 -16.95
C MET A 198 5.57 -0.25 -16.53
N ILE A 199 5.12 -0.26 -15.27
CA ILE A 199 4.35 -1.37 -14.68
C ILE A 199 2.85 -1.10 -14.59
N GLY A 200 2.42 0.16 -14.66
CA GLY A 200 1.01 0.49 -14.59
C GLY A 200 0.73 1.96 -14.38
N TYR A 201 -0.48 2.22 -13.91
CA TYR A 201 -0.99 3.57 -13.65
C TYR A 201 -1.60 3.65 -12.27
N ILE A 202 -1.51 4.84 -11.65
CA ILE A 202 -2.31 5.20 -10.49
C ILE A 202 -3.36 6.20 -10.95
N TYR A 203 -4.61 5.96 -10.56
CA TYR A 203 -5.76 6.75 -11.00
C TYR A 203 -6.76 6.97 -9.87
N GLY A 204 -7.46 8.10 -9.92
CA GLY A 204 -8.55 8.44 -9.03
C GLY A 204 -8.13 8.92 -7.65
N GLY A 205 -9.04 8.79 -6.72
CA GLY A 205 -8.85 9.21 -5.33
C GLY A 205 -9.13 10.69 -5.10
N ILE A 206 -8.70 11.16 -3.93
CA ILE A 206 -8.93 12.49 -3.40
C ILE A 206 -7.68 13.35 -3.55
N SER A 207 -7.87 14.57 -4.03
CA SER A 207 -6.90 15.66 -3.93
C SER A 207 -7.30 16.55 -2.77
N SER A 208 -6.42 16.67 -1.76
CA SER A 208 -6.65 17.54 -0.60
C SER A 208 -5.78 18.80 -0.69
N SER A 209 -6.35 19.96 -0.36
CA SER A 209 -5.63 21.24 -0.35
C SER A 209 -4.85 21.50 0.94
N ALA A 210 -5.16 20.74 2.01
CA ALA A 210 -4.50 20.85 3.31
C ALA A 210 -4.47 19.47 4.02
N PRO A 211 -3.53 19.24 4.94
CA PRO A 211 -3.42 17.96 5.64
C PRO A 211 -4.67 17.60 6.45
N ASN A 212 -5.14 18.49 7.32
CA ASN A 212 -6.19 18.22 8.30
C ASN A 212 -7.54 18.82 7.92
N ILE A 213 -8.07 18.44 6.75
CA ILE A 213 -9.33 19.04 6.24
C ILE A 213 -10.58 18.48 6.93
N PHE A 214 -10.53 17.36 7.62
CA PHE A 214 -11.73 16.75 8.22
C PHE A 214 -12.44 17.65 9.22
N PHE A 215 -11.70 18.52 9.91
CA PHE A 215 -12.23 19.42 10.92
C PHE A 215 -12.56 20.82 10.39
N ILE A 216 -12.05 21.18 9.21
CA ILE A 216 -12.18 22.52 8.63
C ILE A 216 -12.85 22.51 7.26
N ASN A 217 -13.33 21.35 6.80
CA ASN A 217 -13.86 21.19 5.45
C ASN A 217 -15.18 21.95 5.29
N THR A 218 -15.15 22.99 4.48
CA THR A 218 -16.34 23.77 4.06
C THR A 218 -16.87 23.32 2.69
N GLY A 219 -16.37 22.21 2.15
CA GLY A 219 -16.74 21.64 0.86
C GLY A 219 -15.80 22.04 -0.31
N THR A 220 -14.76 22.83 -0.04
CA THR A 220 -13.80 23.30 -1.07
C THR A 220 -12.37 22.79 -0.86
N GLN A 221 -12.10 22.11 0.24
CA GLN A 221 -10.75 21.66 0.61
C GLN A 221 -10.35 20.34 -0.05
N SER A 222 -11.29 19.64 -0.64
CA SER A 222 -11.01 18.41 -1.37
C SER A 222 -11.79 18.32 -2.67
N SER A 223 -11.23 17.60 -3.62
CA SER A 223 -11.86 17.30 -4.91
C SER A 223 -11.46 15.92 -5.37
N ALA A 224 -12.18 15.38 -6.35
CA ALA A 224 -11.72 14.18 -7.06
C ALA A 224 -10.42 14.50 -7.81
N SER A 225 -9.43 13.62 -7.70
CA SER A 225 -8.21 13.74 -8.50
C SER A 225 -8.50 13.40 -9.96
N SER A 226 -8.15 14.31 -10.87
CA SER A 226 -8.21 14.07 -12.33
C SER A 226 -6.88 13.56 -12.89
N GLN A 227 -5.86 13.42 -12.05
CA GLN A 227 -4.51 13.06 -12.47
C GLN A 227 -4.39 11.55 -12.66
N VAL A 228 -3.58 11.18 -13.68
CA VAL A 228 -3.18 9.80 -13.93
C VAL A 228 -1.66 9.73 -13.86
N PHE A 229 -1.14 8.86 -13.00
CA PHE A 229 0.30 8.69 -12.81
C PHE A 229 0.77 7.42 -13.49
N LYS A 230 1.82 7.52 -14.31
CA LYS A 230 2.55 6.35 -14.84
C LYS A 230 3.55 5.89 -13.80
N VAL A 231 3.51 4.61 -13.48
CA VAL A 231 4.46 4.00 -12.54
C VAL A 231 5.53 3.25 -13.30
N HIS A 232 6.78 3.60 -13.07
CA HIS A 232 7.93 2.91 -13.64
C HIS A 232 8.75 2.25 -12.52
N LEU A 233 8.98 0.96 -12.69
CA LEU A 233 9.94 0.21 -11.89
C LEU A 233 11.34 0.42 -12.48
N ILE A 234 12.31 0.79 -11.63
CA ILE A 234 13.72 0.89 -12.02
C ILE A 234 14.49 -0.14 -11.21
N LYS A 235 15.20 -1.03 -11.90
CA LYS A 235 16.12 -1.98 -11.27
C LYS A 235 17.51 -1.35 -11.17
N ASN A 236 18.04 -1.27 -9.94
CA ASN A 236 19.44 -0.91 -9.76
C ASN A 236 20.32 -2.11 -10.07
N LYS A 237 21.12 -2.01 -11.12
CA LYS A 237 22.23 -2.95 -11.30
C LYS A 237 23.27 -2.68 -10.22
N ARG A 238 23.56 -3.66 -9.37
CA ARG A 238 24.78 -3.63 -8.58
C ARG A 238 25.96 -3.62 -9.58
N THR A 239 26.53 -2.46 -9.84
CA THR A 239 27.88 -2.40 -10.38
C THR A 239 28.81 -2.72 -9.20
N SER A 240 29.44 -3.88 -9.28
CA SER A 240 30.57 -4.23 -8.44
C SER A 240 31.74 -3.32 -8.84
N ILE A 241 31.87 -2.14 -8.26
CA ILE A 241 33.06 -1.30 -8.30
C ILE A 241 33.14 -0.49 -7.00
N HIS A 242 34.24 -0.70 -6.30
CA HIS A 242 34.89 0.08 -5.25
C HIS A 242 34.27 1.41 -4.84
N ASP A 243 33.99 1.49 -3.52
CA ASP A 243 34.12 2.64 -2.63
C ASP A 243 34.01 4.04 -3.27
N VAL A 244 32.82 4.54 -3.37
CA VAL A 244 32.55 5.94 -3.15
C VAL A 244 31.67 6.03 -1.90
N ASN A 245 32.23 6.56 -0.84
CA ASN A 245 31.59 6.82 0.43
C ASN A 245 30.51 7.90 0.23
N ILE A 246 29.39 7.52 -0.36
CA ILE A 246 28.15 8.27 -0.26
C ILE A 246 27.32 7.45 0.70
N GLN A 247 27.00 8.02 1.86
CA GLN A 247 25.96 7.50 2.73
C GLN A 247 24.64 7.54 1.96
N SER A 248 24.47 6.64 1.00
CA SER A 248 23.18 6.32 0.43
C SER A 248 22.51 5.42 1.44
N GLN A 249 21.50 5.94 2.10
CA GLN A 249 20.53 5.10 2.78
C GLN A 249 20.11 4.01 1.79
N ASN A 250 20.46 2.77 2.11
CA ASN A 250 20.10 1.59 1.31
C ASN A 250 18.57 1.53 1.23
N GLY A 251 18.00 1.98 0.14
CA GLY A 251 16.57 2.07 -0.05
C GLY A 251 16.22 2.02 -1.52
N LEU A 252 15.00 1.60 -1.77
CA LEU A 252 14.37 1.71 -3.05
C LEU A 252 14.48 3.17 -3.55
N GLY A 253 15.21 3.41 -4.62
CA GLY A 253 15.23 4.71 -5.27
C GLY A 253 13.98 4.89 -6.11
N MET A 254 13.23 5.98 -5.91
CA MET A 254 12.10 6.34 -6.75
C MET A 254 12.29 7.75 -7.27
N LEU A 255 12.12 7.93 -8.56
CA LEU A 255 12.12 9.24 -9.20
C LEU A 255 10.71 9.54 -9.74
N ILE A 256 10.21 10.72 -9.40
CA ILE A 256 8.93 11.23 -9.89
C ILE A 256 9.23 12.41 -10.82
N PHE A 257 8.78 12.33 -12.07
CA PHE A 257 8.94 13.41 -13.02
C PHE A 257 7.59 13.97 -13.40
N PRO A 258 7.37 15.29 -13.25
CA PRO A 258 6.28 15.94 -13.93
C PRO A 258 6.55 15.88 -15.43
N ASN A 259 5.61 15.36 -16.20
CA ASN A 259 5.62 15.54 -17.64
C ASN A 259 5.02 16.94 -17.92
N PRO A 260 5.75 17.87 -18.56
CA PRO A 260 5.29 19.26 -18.71
C PRO A 260 4.06 19.41 -19.62
N SER A 261 3.60 18.37 -20.25
CA SER A 261 2.45 18.44 -21.15
C SER A 261 1.25 17.66 -20.63
N ASN A 262 0.48 18.18 -19.73
CA ASN A 262 -0.83 17.68 -19.33
C ASN A 262 -0.86 16.68 -18.18
N ASP A 263 -0.89 17.14 -16.94
CA ASP A 263 -1.40 16.41 -15.76
C ASP A 263 -0.93 14.95 -15.57
N GLN A 264 0.23 14.59 -16.14
CA GLN A 264 0.82 13.27 -16.00
C GLN A 264 2.09 13.34 -15.14
N LEU A 265 2.12 12.52 -14.08
CA LEU A 265 3.30 12.29 -13.28
C LEU A 265 3.87 10.90 -13.62
N THR A 266 5.18 10.85 -13.90
CA THR A 266 5.89 9.57 -14.02
C THR A 266 6.59 9.27 -12.71
N ILE A 267 6.19 8.17 -12.06
CA ILE A 267 6.82 7.69 -10.84
C ILE A 267 7.81 6.61 -11.22
N LYS A 268 9.09 6.84 -10.92
CA LYS A 268 10.17 5.84 -11.08
C LYS A 268 10.64 5.44 -9.69
N PHE A 269 10.68 4.15 -9.41
CA PHE A 269 11.21 3.63 -8.16
C PHE A 269 12.16 2.46 -8.43
N ASP A 270 13.07 2.26 -7.49
CA ASP A 270 14.18 1.34 -7.63
C ASP A 270 14.06 0.25 -6.58
N LEU A 271 14.03 -1.02 -7.00
CA LEU A 271 14.01 -2.19 -6.13
C LEU A 271 15.41 -2.81 -6.11
N GLN A 272 16.10 -2.70 -4.98
CA GLN A 272 17.37 -3.42 -4.78
C GLN A 272 17.09 -4.83 -4.25
N SER A 273 17.77 -5.81 -4.80
CA SER A 273 17.66 -7.22 -4.41
C SER A 273 18.34 -7.56 -3.08
N LYS A 274 18.95 -6.62 -2.37
CA LYS A 274 19.40 -6.75 -0.96
C LYS A 274 19.39 -5.38 -0.29
N ALA A 275 18.61 -5.24 0.77
CA ALA A 275 18.75 -4.15 1.72
C ALA A 275 19.21 -4.75 3.07
N GLU A 276 20.48 -4.63 3.40
CA GLU A 276 20.95 -4.83 4.76
C GLU A 276 20.71 -3.53 5.52
N VAL A 277 19.81 -3.55 6.49
CA VAL A 277 19.62 -2.45 7.43
C VAL A 277 20.31 -2.84 8.71
N ARG A 278 21.41 -2.17 9.04
CA ARG A 278 21.91 -2.11 10.42
C ARG A 278 21.39 -0.81 11.04
N LEU A 279 20.67 -0.97 12.16
CA LEU A 279 20.32 0.12 13.06
C LEU A 279 21.56 0.72 13.71
#